data_e2088a7476a8b2965d228d1f2f12af57
#
_entry.id   e2088a7476a8b2965d228d1f2f12af57
#
_cell.length_a   1.000
_cell.length_b   1.000
_cell.length_c   1.000
_cell.angle_alpha   90.00
_cell.angle_beta   90.00
_cell.angle_gamma   90.00
#
_symmetry.space_group_name_H-M   'P 1'
#
loop_
_entity.id
_entity.type
_entity.pdbx_description
1 polymer ?
#
loop_
_entity_poly.entity_id
_entity_poly.type
_entity_poly.pdbx_seq_one_letter_code
_entity_poly.pdbx_strand_id
1 'polypeptide(L)'
;VLMLGSGGAARSVIPSLHQQEVAGLTLCNRTNEKAIQMREDFIHLRDINVLDGPSLKNDYDIVINATSANLNNEVPLINPDVLNNSICYDMGYTYGDTFFLRWAKKFNPSVCIQGWGMLVEQAAESFSIWRGVRPETEEIILRLQKETEN
;
A
#
# COMPACT_ATOMS: atom_id res chain seq x y z
N VAL A 1 7.14 -8.38 -0.48
CA VAL A 1 6.06 -7.38 -0.59
C VAL A 1 5.47 -7.40 -1.99
N LEU A 2 4.14 -7.37 -2.10
CA LEU A 2 3.42 -7.11 -3.35
C LEU A 2 2.88 -5.67 -3.33
N MET A 3 3.19 -4.88 -4.36
CA MET A 3 2.67 -3.54 -4.58
C MET A 3 1.68 -3.55 -5.74
N LEU A 4 0.43 -3.22 -5.49
CA LEU A 4 -0.62 -3.07 -6.50
C LEU A 4 -0.70 -1.60 -6.93
N GLY A 5 -0.48 -1.36 -8.21
CA GLY A 5 -0.42 -0.02 -8.79
C GLY A 5 0.99 0.50 -9.03
N SER A 6 1.12 1.41 -10.00
CA SER A 6 2.37 2.07 -10.40
C SER A 6 2.18 3.58 -10.58
N GLY A 7 1.32 4.17 -9.76
CA GLY A 7 1.08 5.61 -9.71
C GLY A 7 2.03 6.35 -8.77
N GLY A 8 1.75 7.64 -8.54
CA GLY A 8 2.56 8.48 -7.65
C GLY A 8 2.67 7.94 -6.23
N ALA A 9 1.57 7.39 -5.68
CA ALA A 9 1.55 6.79 -4.35
C ALA A 9 2.50 5.58 -4.25
N ALA A 10 2.45 4.64 -5.19
CA ALA A 10 3.38 3.51 -5.24
C ALA A 10 4.84 4.01 -5.35
N ARG A 11 5.08 5.00 -6.22
CA ARG A 11 6.40 5.59 -6.44
C ARG A 11 6.99 6.18 -5.16
N SER A 12 6.19 6.82 -4.32
CA SER A 12 6.67 7.44 -3.07
C SER A 12 7.08 6.43 -2.00
N VAL A 13 6.57 5.19 -2.05
CA VAL A 13 6.81 4.15 -1.05
C VAL A 13 8.06 3.30 -1.37
N ILE A 14 8.42 3.15 -2.64
CA ILE A 14 9.55 2.30 -3.06
C ILE A 14 10.87 2.65 -2.35
N PRO A 15 11.28 3.94 -2.22
CA PRO A 15 12.50 4.28 -1.51
C PRO A 15 12.48 3.85 -0.03
N SER A 16 11.34 4.00 0.63
CA SER A 16 11.17 3.59 2.03
C SER A 16 11.26 2.07 2.19
N LEU A 17 10.66 1.30 1.27
CA LEU A 17 10.78 -0.16 1.25
C LEU A 17 12.22 -0.61 1.01
N HIS A 18 12.97 0.12 0.19
CA HIS A 18 14.40 -0.12 0.00
C HIS A 18 15.18 0.12 1.30
N GLN A 19 14.95 1.25 1.98
CA GLN A 19 15.59 1.58 3.26
C GLN A 19 15.29 0.56 4.37
N GLN A 20 14.09 -0.04 4.35
CA GLN A 20 13.68 -1.09 5.30
C GLN A 20 14.17 -2.49 4.89
N GLU A 21 15.01 -2.60 3.87
CA GLU A 21 15.65 -3.84 3.43
C GLU A 21 14.67 -5.01 3.22
N VAL A 22 13.43 -4.73 2.72
CA VAL A 22 12.47 -5.80 2.44
C VAL A 22 13.07 -6.81 1.48
N ALA A 23 12.89 -8.12 1.73
CA ALA A 23 13.55 -9.19 1.00
C ALA A 23 13.23 -9.19 -0.51
N GLY A 24 11.99 -8.85 -0.87
CA GLY A 24 11.56 -8.79 -2.28
C GLY A 24 10.43 -7.80 -2.50
N LEU A 25 10.40 -7.19 -3.67
CA LEU A 25 9.32 -6.32 -4.12
C LEU A 25 8.83 -6.78 -5.49
N THR A 26 7.52 -7.04 -5.58
CA THR A 26 6.83 -7.30 -6.85
C THR A 26 5.84 -6.17 -7.12
N LEU A 27 5.88 -5.62 -8.32
CA LEU A 27 4.89 -4.67 -8.82
C LEU A 27 3.86 -5.41 -9.68
N CYS A 28 2.59 -5.10 -9.45
CA CYS A 28 1.49 -5.53 -10.30
C CYS A 28 0.63 -4.30 -10.64
N ASN A 29 0.39 -4.08 -11.93
CA ASN A 29 -0.42 -2.95 -12.40
C ASN A 29 -1.29 -3.37 -13.58
N ARG A 30 -2.49 -2.80 -13.69
CA ARG A 30 -3.41 -3.06 -14.82
C ARG A 30 -2.74 -2.82 -16.19
N THR A 31 -1.93 -1.78 -16.29
CA THR A 31 -1.10 -1.48 -17.47
C THR A 31 0.32 -1.92 -17.16
N ASN A 32 0.75 -3.06 -17.71
CA ASN A 32 2.03 -3.70 -17.40
C ASN A 32 3.22 -2.80 -17.76
N GLU A 33 3.14 -2.04 -18.84
CA GLU A 33 4.19 -1.11 -19.28
C GLU A 33 4.52 -0.05 -18.22
N LYS A 34 3.51 0.41 -17.46
CA LYS A 34 3.73 1.35 -16.35
C LYS A 34 4.47 0.73 -15.18
N ALA A 35 4.24 -0.54 -14.89
CA ALA A 35 5.00 -1.26 -13.86
C ALA A 35 6.45 -1.51 -14.30
N ILE A 36 6.65 -1.86 -15.56
CA ILE A 36 7.99 -2.01 -16.16
C ILE A 36 8.75 -0.68 -16.10
N GLN A 37 8.13 0.43 -16.52
CA GLN A 37 8.75 1.75 -16.44
C GLN A 37 9.14 2.11 -15.01
N MET A 38 8.25 1.85 -14.04
CA MET A 38 8.55 2.08 -12.63
C MET A 38 9.73 1.23 -12.14
N ARG A 39 9.83 -0.03 -12.53
CA ARG A 39 11.00 -0.87 -12.24
C ARG A 39 12.28 -0.24 -12.77
N GLU A 40 12.29 0.21 -14.02
CA GLU A 40 13.47 0.85 -14.64
C GLU A 40 13.87 2.13 -13.90
N ASP A 41 12.89 2.95 -13.47
CA ASP A 41 13.16 4.18 -12.73
C ASP A 41 13.84 3.92 -11.38
N PHE A 42 13.59 2.77 -10.76
CA PHE A 42 14.09 2.40 -9.43
C PHE A 42 15.13 1.27 -9.42
N ILE A 43 15.59 0.82 -10.59
CA ILE A 43 16.55 -0.30 -10.71
C ILE A 43 17.85 -0.04 -9.94
N HIS A 44 18.24 1.23 -9.80
CA HIS A 44 19.43 1.64 -9.06
C HIS A 44 19.30 1.49 -7.53
N LEU A 45 18.09 1.35 -7.01
CA LEU A 45 17.85 1.14 -5.58
C LEU A 45 17.74 -0.34 -5.24
N ARG A 46 17.03 -1.11 -6.09
CA ARG A 46 16.78 -2.52 -5.82
C ARG A 46 16.26 -3.25 -7.05
N ASP A 47 16.39 -4.57 -7.04
CA ASP A 47 15.70 -5.41 -7.99
C ASP A 47 14.19 -5.48 -7.67
N ILE A 48 13.37 -5.27 -8.70
CA ILE A 48 11.92 -5.23 -8.61
C ILE A 48 11.35 -6.18 -9.64
N ASN A 49 10.57 -7.18 -9.19
CA ASN A 49 9.83 -8.06 -10.06
C ASN A 49 8.58 -7.35 -10.60
N VAL A 50 8.21 -7.64 -11.85
CA VAL A 50 6.96 -7.19 -12.44
C VAL A 50 6.18 -8.42 -12.88
N LEU A 51 4.97 -8.60 -12.36
CA LEU A 51 4.08 -9.71 -12.71
C LEU A 51 2.68 -9.17 -13.03
N ASP A 52 1.98 -9.86 -13.92
CA ASP A 52 0.56 -9.65 -14.13
C ASP A 52 -0.27 -10.29 -13.00
N GLY A 53 -1.49 -9.81 -12.81
CA GLY A 53 -2.34 -10.24 -11.69
C GLY A 53 -2.62 -11.75 -11.63
N PRO A 54 -2.94 -12.42 -12.77
CA PRO A 54 -3.16 -13.87 -12.81
C PRO A 54 -1.92 -14.69 -12.48
N SER A 55 -0.72 -14.18 -12.74
CA SER A 55 0.56 -14.89 -12.48
C SER A 55 1.04 -14.80 -11.05
N LEU A 56 0.39 -13.98 -10.20
CA LEU A 56 0.74 -13.84 -8.80
C LEU A 56 0.48 -15.15 -8.02
N LYS A 57 1.40 -15.49 -7.13
CA LYS A 57 1.31 -16.66 -6.23
C LYS A 57 1.13 -16.18 -4.79
N ASN A 58 0.65 -17.06 -3.91
CA ASN A 58 0.51 -16.77 -2.48
C ASN A 58 1.86 -16.98 -1.76
N ASP A 59 2.74 -15.97 -1.87
CA ASP A 59 4.06 -15.94 -1.23
C ASP A 59 4.47 -14.51 -0.76
N TYR A 60 3.48 -13.67 -0.48
CA TYR A 60 3.70 -12.30 -0.04
C TYR A 60 3.26 -12.10 1.42
N ASP A 61 4.18 -11.60 2.26
CA ASP A 61 3.87 -11.24 3.65
C ASP A 61 3.00 -9.97 3.71
N ILE A 62 3.22 -9.03 2.77
CA ILE A 62 2.55 -7.74 2.73
C ILE A 62 2.04 -7.47 1.32
N VAL A 63 0.76 -7.12 1.22
CA VAL A 63 0.11 -6.64 -0.02
C VAL A 63 -0.31 -5.19 0.18
N ILE A 64 0.30 -4.29 -0.58
CA ILE A 64 0.03 -2.84 -0.54
C ILE A 64 -0.84 -2.45 -1.74
N ASN A 65 -2.04 -1.94 -1.48
CA ASN A 65 -2.87 -1.34 -2.53
C ASN A 65 -2.56 0.15 -2.66
N ALA A 66 -1.90 0.52 -3.75
CA ALA A 66 -1.61 1.90 -4.15
C ALA A 66 -2.37 2.29 -5.44
N THR A 67 -3.45 1.58 -5.74
CA THR A 67 -4.29 1.87 -6.91
C THR A 67 -5.36 2.92 -6.60
N SER A 68 -5.86 3.57 -7.63
CA SER A 68 -7.07 4.41 -7.55
C SER A 68 -8.37 3.61 -7.70
N ALA A 69 -8.32 2.28 -7.71
CA ALA A 69 -9.48 1.40 -7.91
C ALA A 69 -10.59 1.64 -6.86
N ASN A 70 -10.20 1.98 -5.62
CA ASN A 70 -11.15 2.34 -4.56
C ASN A 70 -12.10 3.49 -4.95
N LEU A 71 -11.65 4.45 -5.76
CA LEU A 71 -12.46 5.59 -6.19
C LEU A 71 -13.59 5.17 -7.14
N ASN A 72 -13.43 4.04 -7.82
CA ASN A 72 -14.41 3.49 -8.76
C ASN A 72 -15.15 2.27 -8.19
N ASN A 73 -14.94 1.90 -6.93
CA ASN A 73 -15.43 0.65 -6.34
C ASN A 73 -15.00 -0.60 -7.14
N GLU A 74 -13.79 -0.59 -7.68
CA GLU A 74 -13.20 -1.70 -8.41
C GLU A 74 -12.22 -2.46 -7.52
N VAL A 75 -12.08 -3.77 -7.74
CA VAL A 75 -11.04 -4.60 -7.14
C VAL A 75 -9.90 -4.79 -8.12
N PRO A 76 -8.66 -4.92 -7.65
CA PRO A 76 -7.55 -5.29 -8.52
C PRO A 76 -7.79 -6.65 -9.19
N LEU A 77 -7.49 -6.76 -10.49
CA LEU A 77 -7.56 -8.04 -11.24
C LEU A 77 -6.33 -8.89 -10.94
N ILE A 78 -6.32 -9.50 -9.75
CA ILE A 78 -5.24 -10.36 -9.26
C ILE A 78 -5.79 -11.70 -8.82
N ASN A 79 -4.92 -12.71 -8.72
CA ASN A 79 -5.25 -13.93 -7.99
C ASN A 79 -5.49 -13.58 -6.51
N PRO A 80 -6.70 -13.76 -5.95
CA PRO A 80 -7.00 -13.37 -4.58
C PRO A 80 -6.27 -14.23 -3.53
N ASP A 81 -5.71 -15.37 -3.89
CA ASP A 81 -4.97 -16.23 -2.96
C ASP A 81 -3.75 -15.51 -2.35
N VAL A 82 -3.22 -14.47 -3.03
CA VAL A 82 -2.12 -13.63 -2.50
C VAL A 82 -2.48 -12.89 -1.22
N LEU A 83 -3.78 -12.76 -0.92
CA LEU A 83 -4.27 -12.07 0.28
C LEU A 83 -4.33 -13.00 1.51
N ASN A 84 -4.31 -14.32 1.29
CA ASN A 84 -4.41 -15.28 2.39
C ASN A 84 -3.17 -15.21 3.29
N ASN A 85 -3.37 -15.04 4.59
CA ASN A 85 -2.34 -14.86 5.62
C ASN A 85 -1.40 -13.66 5.40
N SER A 86 -1.63 -12.79 4.41
CA SER A 86 -0.86 -11.56 4.21
C SER A 86 -1.37 -10.41 5.07
N ILE A 87 -0.52 -9.42 5.31
CA ILE A 87 -0.93 -8.10 5.79
C ILE A 87 -1.41 -7.30 4.58
N CYS A 88 -2.69 -6.92 4.56
CA CYS A 88 -3.28 -6.10 3.51
C CYS A 88 -3.28 -4.63 3.95
N TYR A 89 -2.46 -3.81 3.30
CA TYR A 89 -2.38 -2.38 3.52
C TYR A 89 -3.01 -1.62 2.35
N ASP A 90 -4.03 -0.82 2.61
CA ASP A 90 -4.58 0.10 1.61
C ASP A 90 -4.06 1.51 1.86
N MET A 91 -3.37 2.11 0.89
CA MET A 91 -2.94 3.51 0.98
C MET A 91 -4.14 4.49 0.97
N GLY A 92 -5.31 4.04 0.53
CA GLY A 92 -6.58 4.72 0.72
C GLY A 92 -7.06 4.66 2.17
N TYR A 93 -7.96 5.58 2.52
CA TYR A 93 -8.59 5.65 3.84
C TYR A 93 -10.01 6.19 3.71
N THR A 94 -10.91 5.71 4.58
CA THR A 94 -12.31 6.15 4.65
C THR A 94 -12.90 5.77 6.01
N TYR A 95 -14.04 6.35 6.39
CA TYR A 95 -14.81 5.84 7.52
C TYR A 95 -15.36 4.44 7.18
N GLY A 96 -15.18 3.50 8.08
CA GLY A 96 -15.37 2.07 7.80
C GLY A 96 -14.24 1.49 6.96
N ASP A 97 -14.45 0.32 6.36
CA ASP A 97 -13.44 -0.30 5.49
C ASP A 97 -13.43 0.31 4.09
N THR A 98 -12.23 0.43 3.50
CA THR A 98 -12.09 0.74 2.08
C THR A 98 -12.66 -0.40 1.24
N PHE A 99 -12.94 -0.13 -0.03
CA PHE A 99 -13.47 -1.16 -0.94
C PHE A 99 -12.49 -2.34 -1.10
N PHE A 100 -11.19 -2.04 -1.20
CA PHE A 100 -10.13 -3.05 -1.26
C PHE A 100 -10.10 -3.92 0.01
N LEU A 101 -10.13 -3.33 1.20
CA LEU A 101 -10.07 -4.09 2.45
C LEU A 101 -11.34 -4.92 2.70
N ARG A 102 -12.52 -4.40 2.36
CA ARG A 102 -13.78 -5.19 2.39
C ARG A 102 -13.69 -6.41 1.48
N TRP A 103 -13.07 -6.26 0.32
CA TRP A 103 -12.84 -7.38 -0.59
C TRP A 103 -11.77 -8.33 -0.04
N ALA A 104 -10.64 -7.81 0.43
CA ALA A 104 -9.53 -8.59 0.96
C ALA A 104 -9.93 -9.48 2.15
N LYS A 105 -10.77 -8.96 3.06
CA LYS A 105 -11.30 -9.71 4.23
C LYS A 105 -11.98 -11.03 3.87
N LYS A 106 -12.44 -11.21 2.63
CA LYS A 106 -13.06 -12.47 2.16
C LYS A 106 -12.04 -13.58 1.93
N PHE A 107 -10.74 -13.28 1.92
CA PHE A 107 -9.65 -14.19 1.60
C PHE A 107 -8.68 -14.41 2.77
N ASN A 108 -9.19 -14.22 3.99
CA ASN A 108 -8.49 -14.53 5.23
C ASN A 108 -7.09 -13.87 5.37
N PRO A 109 -6.96 -12.54 5.20
CA PRO A 109 -5.72 -11.84 5.49
C PRO A 109 -5.39 -11.90 6.99
N SER A 110 -4.13 -11.83 7.35
CA SER A 110 -3.71 -11.79 8.76
C SER A 110 -4.11 -10.47 9.44
N VAL A 111 -3.94 -9.35 8.71
CA VAL A 111 -4.28 -8.01 9.18
C VAL A 111 -4.73 -7.15 8.00
N CYS A 112 -5.68 -6.23 8.24
CA CYS A 112 -6.11 -5.20 7.29
C CYS A 112 -5.85 -3.81 7.89
N ILE A 113 -5.13 -2.95 7.16
CA ILE A 113 -4.71 -1.62 7.62
C ILE A 113 -5.04 -0.58 6.55
N GLN A 114 -5.63 0.54 6.97
CA GLN A 114 -5.87 1.72 6.12
C GLN A 114 -4.76 2.76 6.24
N GLY A 115 -4.67 3.66 5.26
CA GLY A 115 -3.66 4.70 5.16
C GLY A 115 -3.80 5.87 6.15
N TRP A 116 -4.60 5.76 7.22
CA TRP A 116 -4.75 6.83 8.21
C TRP A 116 -3.43 7.22 8.87
N GLY A 117 -2.60 6.22 9.26
CA GLY A 117 -1.28 6.47 9.82
C GLY A 117 -0.39 7.24 8.84
N MET A 118 -0.38 6.83 7.57
CA MET A 118 0.37 7.53 6.52
C MET A 118 -0.09 8.99 6.36
N LEU A 119 -1.41 9.25 6.38
CA LEU A 119 -1.96 10.60 6.28
C LEU A 119 -1.46 11.49 7.43
N VAL A 120 -1.50 10.99 8.66
CA VAL A 120 -1.09 11.76 9.84
C VAL A 120 0.42 12.00 9.84
N GLU A 121 1.21 10.98 9.54
CA GLU A 121 2.67 11.08 9.52
C GLU A 121 3.17 12.04 8.43
N GLN A 122 2.61 12.00 7.22
CA GLN A 122 2.98 12.95 6.17
C GLN A 122 2.60 14.40 6.54
N ALA A 123 1.47 14.60 7.24
CA ALA A 123 1.07 15.93 7.72
C ALA A 123 2.03 16.43 8.82
N ALA A 124 2.44 15.55 9.74
CA ALA A 124 3.41 15.88 10.77
C ALA A 124 4.78 16.23 10.19
N GLU A 125 5.23 15.53 9.16
CA GLU A 125 6.47 15.83 8.46
C GLU A 125 6.40 17.19 7.75
N SER A 126 5.31 17.47 7.04
CA SER A 126 5.08 18.75 6.40
C SER A 126 5.08 19.90 7.42
N PHE A 127 4.41 19.70 8.56
CA PHE A 127 4.40 20.67 9.65
C PHE A 127 5.80 20.92 10.21
N SER A 128 6.59 19.84 10.40
CA SER A 128 7.97 19.94 10.86
C SER A 128 8.84 20.76 9.92
N ILE A 129 8.71 20.56 8.61
CA ILE A 129 9.44 21.32 7.58
C ILE A 129 9.05 22.81 7.64
N TRP A 130 7.77 23.14 7.81
CA TRP A 130 7.29 24.52 7.79
C TRP A 130 7.53 25.26 9.10
N ARG A 131 7.48 24.57 10.23
CA ARG A 131 7.49 25.18 11.57
C ARG A 131 8.72 24.83 12.41
N GLY A 132 9.57 23.91 11.95
CA GLY A 132 10.76 23.47 12.68
C GLY A 132 10.48 22.61 13.91
N VAL A 133 9.23 22.15 14.10
CA VAL A 133 8.81 21.33 15.24
C VAL A 133 7.95 20.18 14.72
N ARG A 134 8.28 18.93 15.08
CA ARG A 134 7.47 17.76 14.75
C ARG A 134 6.39 17.56 15.83
N PRO A 135 5.11 17.54 15.48
CA PRO A 135 4.03 17.23 16.43
C PRO A 135 3.99 15.75 16.76
N GLU A 136 3.45 15.42 17.93
CA GLU A 136 3.12 14.04 18.32
C GLU A 136 1.95 13.51 17.47
N THR A 137 2.06 12.28 16.99
CA THR A 137 1.12 11.68 16.03
C THR A 137 0.34 10.50 16.59
N GLU A 138 0.88 9.81 17.59
CA GLU A 138 0.35 8.54 18.08
C GLU A 138 -1.12 8.63 18.55
N GLU A 139 -1.44 9.65 19.37
CA GLU A 139 -2.80 9.85 19.88
C GLU A 139 -3.80 10.10 18.76
N ILE A 140 -3.41 10.89 17.74
CA ILE A 140 -4.25 11.20 16.59
C ILE A 140 -4.51 9.94 15.75
N ILE A 141 -3.48 9.13 15.50
CA ILE A 141 -3.58 7.87 14.76
C ILE A 141 -4.53 6.92 15.48
N LEU A 142 -4.34 6.71 16.79
CA LEU A 142 -5.19 5.84 17.60
C LEU A 142 -6.65 6.31 17.63
N ARG A 143 -6.88 7.61 17.68
CA ARG A 143 -8.23 8.18 17.64
C ARG A 143 -8.92 7.93 16.30
N LEU A 144 -8.23 8.18 15.18
CA LEU A 144 -8.77 7.93 13.84
C LEU A 144 -9.07 6.45 13.62
N GLN A 145 -8.22 5.55 14.08
CA GLN A 145 -8.46 4.10 14.00
C GLN A 145 -9.74 3.70 14.75
N LYS A 146 -9.94 4.20 15.97
CA LYS A 146 -11.17 3.93 16.76
C LYS A 146 -12.43 4.50 16.13
N GLU A 147 -12.35 5.69 15.56
CA GLU A 147 -13.49 6.35 14.90
C GLU A 147 -13.89 5.62 13.60
N THR A 148 -12.98 4.87 12.98
CA THR A 148 -13.25 4.12 11.74
C THR A 148 -13.76 2.71 11.98
N GLU A 149 -13.63 2.16 13.19
CA GLU A 149 -14.15 0.84 13.56
C GLU A 149 -15.66 0.85 13.96
N ASN A 150 -16.23 2.02 14.15
CA ASN A 150 -17.64 2.23 14.49
C ASN A 150 -18.47 2.61 13.25
#